data_8411022d15b103834fadadfe3c650d08
#
_entry.id   8411022d15b103834fadadfe3c650d08
#
_cell.length_a   1.000
_cell.length_b   1.000
_cell.length_c   1.000
_cell.angle_alpha   90.00
_cell.angle_beta   90.00
_cell.angle_gamma   90.00
#
_symmetry.space_group_name_H-M   'P 1'
#
loop_
_entity.id
_entity.type
_entity.pdbx_description
1 polymer ?
#
loop_
_entity_poly.entity_id
_entity_poly.type
_entity_poly.pdbx_seq_one_letter_code
_entity_poly.pdbx_strand_id
1 'polypeptide(L)'
;LRINIWTPGINHGKKRPVMVWLHGGGYAQGSGQEQPSYDGRNLAAKGDVVVVTLNHRLNVLGFLDLSEFGEKYATSGNAGLLDLVAALDWVQENISNFGGDASNVTIFGQSGGGGKVTTLLATPSAEGKYHKAVVQSGAMMTTMESKWSRKIGAAVVEELGIAPGKIDEIQKVPYERLLEAGTKAIAKIRPEALEAGYSSFIFGWAPTVDGNVLPRQPFAPEAPEQSRNVPMMIGTTIHEFTMSSYIPHLKNAARE
;
A
#
# COMPACT_ATOMS: atom_id res chain seq x y z
N LEU A 1 4.91 12.63 -2.72
CA LEU A 1 5.63 11.88 -1.71
C LEU A 1 6.15 12.83 -0.63
N ARG A 2 5.86 12.55 0.63
CA ARG A 2 6.35 13.30 1.81
C ARG A 2 6.73 12.34 2.91
N ILE A 3 7.71 12.72 3.73
CA ILE A 3 8.23 11.93 4.82
C ILE A 3 8.34 12.80 6.08
N ASN A 4 8.01 12.24 7.25
CA ASN A 4 8.20 12.88 8.54
C ASN A 4 9.12 12.01 9.37
N ILE A 5 9.98 12.63 10.18
CA ILE A 5 10.98 11.94 10.98
C ILE A 5 10.93 12.47 12.41
N TRP A 6 10.88 11.55 13.37
CA TRP A 6 11.08 11.81 14.78
C TRP A 6 12.34 11.08 15.25
N THR A 7 13.22 11.82 15.87
CA THR A 7 14.48 11.28 16.40
C THR A 7 14.78 11.86 17.78
N PRO A 8 15.33 11.07 18.71
CA PRO A 8 15.82 11.58 19.99
C PRO A 8 17.01 12.53 19.86
N GLY A 9 17.66 12.55 18.71
CA GLY A 9 18.78 13.46 18.45
C GLY A 9 19.48 13.19 17.13
N ILE A 10 19.96 14.25 16.53
CA ILE A 10 20.77 14.27 15.30
C ILE A 10 22.25 14.40 15.66
N ASN A 11 23.15 13.96 14.80
CA ASN A 11 24.61 14.12 14.92
C ASN A 11 25.24 13.53 16.20
N HIS A 12 24.64 12.51 16.80
CA HIS A 12 25.15 11.87 18.03
C HIS A 12 26.03 10.64 17.78
N GLY A 13 26.32 10.29 16.53
CA GLY A 13 27.05 9.08 16.17
C GLY A 13 26.36 7.76 16.56
N LYS A 14 25.17 7.82 17.17
CA LYS A 14 24.37 6.63 17.48
C LYS A 14 23.75 6.08 16.23
N LYS A 15 23.72 4.75 16.13
CA LYS A 15 23.02 3.98 15.09
C LYS A 15 21.73 3.43 15.70
N ARG A 16 20.65 4.25 15.70
CA ARG A 16 19.36 3.85 16.25
C ARG A 16 18.59 2.97 15.29
N PRO A 17 17.85 1.96 15.76
CA PRO A 17 16.88 1.26 14.93
C PRO A 17 15.91 2.26 14.28
N VAL A 18 15.54 1.99 13.04
CA VAL A 18 14.59 2.80 12.28
C VAL A 18 13.26 2.07 12.16
N MET A 19 12.16 2.75 12.44
CA MET A 19 10.81 2.22 12.33
C MET A 19 10.02 3.05 11.30
N VAL A 20 9.66 2.42 10.18
CA VAL A 20 8.93 3.05 9.07
C VAL A 20 7.45 2.67 9.14
N TRP A 21 6.60 3.62 9.51
CA TRP A 21 5.15 3.45 9.59
C TRP A 21 4.48 3.59 8.24
N LEU A 22 3.67 2.60 7.89
CA LEU A 22 2.78 2.59 6.72
C LEU A 22 1.33 2.69 7.21
N HIS A 23 0.67 3.81 6.92
CA HIS A 23 -0.68 4.09 7.41
C HIS A 23 -1.75 3.16 6.82
N GLY A 24 -2.88 3.02 7.50
CA GLY A 24 -4.05 2.26 7.07
C GLY A 24 -4.88 2.96 5.99
N GLY A 25 -6.18 2.65 5.92
CA GLY A 25 -7.11 3.22 4.93
C GLY A 25 -7.10 2.50 3.59
N GLY A 26 -6.70 1.23 3.56
CA GLY A 26 -6.52 0.46 2.33
C GLY A 26 -5.42 1.06 1.47
N TYR A 27 -5.71 1.18 0.19
CA TYR A 27 -4.88 1.88 -0.78
C TYR A 27 -5.62 3.09 -1.36
N ALA A 28 -6.76 3.45 -0.74
CA ALA A 28 -7.67 4.46 -1.24
C ALA A 28 -7.57 5.80 -0.48
N GLN A 29 -7.28 5.77 0.81
CA GLN A 29 -7.28 6.96 1.67
C GLN A 29 -6.26 6.83 2.81
N GLY A 30 -6.12 7.90 3.58
CA GLY A 30 -5.24 7.95 4.74
C GLY A 30 -4.03 8.84 4.54
N SER A 31 -3.32 9.09 5.64
CA SER A 31 -2.04 9.78 5.63
C SER A 31 -1.19 9.36 6.83
N GLY A 32 0.11 9.63 6.76
CA GLY A 32 1.05 9.37 7.85
C GLY A 32 0.89 10.30 9.07
N GLN A 33 -0.12 11.20 9.06
CA GLN A 33 -0.34 12.22 10.10
C GLN A 33 -1.81 12.37 10.51
N GLU A 34 -2.72 11.57 9.99
CA GLU A 34 -4.17 11.75 10.18
C GLU A 34 -4.64 11.46 11.61
N GLN A 35 -3.87 10.68 12.37
CA GLN A 35 -4.22 10.30 13.74
C GLN A 35 -3.13 10.71 14.73
N PRO A 36 -3.50 11.14 15.95
CA PRO A 36 -2.52 11.46 16.99
C PRO A 36 -1.57 10.30 17.33
N SER A 37 -2.01 9.06 17.17
CA SER A 37 -1.19 7.84 17.36
C SER A 37 -0.08 7.69 16.33
N TYR A 38 -0.12 8.42 15.21
CA TYR A 38 0.93 8.41 14.18
C TYR A 38 2.06 9.43 14.48
N ASP A 39 1.91 10.25 15.53
CA ASP A 39 3.00 11.08 16.03
C ASP A 39 4.07 10.18 16.66
N GLY A 40 5.20 10.06 15.97
CA GLY A 40 6.32 9.19 16.37
C GLY A 40 7.10 9.65 17.59
N ARG A 41 6.81 10.84 18.16
CA ARG A 41 7.57 11.45 19.25
C ARG A 41 7.72 10.54 20.47
N ASN A 42 6.63 9.95 20.93
CA ASN A 42 6.64 9.09 22.11
C ASN A 42 7.41 7.79 21.85
N LEU A 43 7.20 7.20 20.68
CA LEU A 43 7.91 5.97 20.30
C LEU A 43 9.42 6.24 20.14
N ALA A 44 9.80 7.34 19.49
CA ALA A 44 11.18 7.74 19.32
C ALA A 44 11.87 7.97 20.68
N ALA A 45 11.22 8.75 21.58
CA ALA A 45 11.80 9.11 22.87
C ALA A 45 11.93 7.91 23.83
N LYS A 46 10.89 7.05 23.92
CA LYS A 46 10.86 5.91 24.85
C LYS A 46 11.63 4.70 24.34
N GLY A 47 11.64 4.49 23.01
CA GLY A 47 12.31 3.34 22.38
C GLY A 47 13.75 3.61 21.99
N ASP A 48 14.24 4.84 22.09
CA ASP A 48 15.53 5.32 21.53
C ASP A 48 15.68 4.89 20.05
N VAL A 49 14.60 5.10 19.26
CA VAL A 49 14.51 4.74 17.85
C VAL A 49 14.27 5.97 16.98
N VAL A 50 14.56 5.87 15.69
CA VAL A 50 14.11 6.85 14.69
C VAL A 50 12.79 6.35 14.10
N VAL A 51 11.74 7.17 14.18
CA VAL A 51 10.43 6.87 13.60
C VAL A 51 10.25 7.66 12.32
N VAL A 52 9.79 6.99 11.29
CA VAL A 52 9.50 7.57 9.98
C VAL A 52 8.05 7.30 9.64
N THR A 53 7.30 8.33 9.23
CA THR A 53 6.00 8.17 8.55
C THR A 53 6.05 8.80 7.18
N LEU A 54 5.20 8.36 6.28
CA LEU A 54 5.23 8.84 4.90
C LEU A 54 3.83 8.93 4.29
N ASN A 55 3.71 9.76 3.25
CA ASN A 55 2.55 9.81 2.36
C ASN A 55 2.98 9.41 0.96
N HIS A 56 2.26 8.47 0.39
CA HIS A 56 2.43 7.98 -0.97
C HIS A 56 1.14 8.23 -1.78
N ARG A 57 1.18 8.10 -3.09
CA ARG A 57 -0.02 8.19 -3.92
C ARG A 57 -0.99 7.07 -3.59
N LEU A 58 -2.26 7.42 -3.52
CA LEU A 58 -3.38 6.56 -3.19
C LEU A 58 -4.43 6.60 -4.31
N ASN A 59 -5.41 5.73 -4.22
CA ASN A 59 -6.57 5.64 -5.10
C ASN A 59 -6.19 5.73 -6.60
N VAL A 60 -6.94 6.45 -7.38
CA VAL A 60 -6.72 6.65 -8.82
C VAL A 60 -5.33 7.21 -9.16
N LEU A 61 -4.70 7.98 -8.26
CA LEU A 61 -3.36 8.52 -8.48
C LEU A 61 -2.24 7.52 -8.25
N GLY A 62 -2.49 6.51 -7.41
CA GLY A 62 -1.49 5.51 -7.03
C GLY A 62 -1.63 4.17 -7.73
N PHE A 63 -2.84 3.82 -8.18
CA PHE A 63 -3.16 2.45 -8.58
C PHE A 63 -4.03 2.35 -9.84
N LEU A 64 -4.16 3.41 -10.64
CA LEU A 64 -4.83 3.37 -11.93
C LEU A 64 -3.93 2.68 -12.95
N ASP A 65 -4.34 1.49 -13.40
CA ASP A 65 -3.60 0.72 -14.40
C ASP A 65 -3.94 1.19 -15.81
N LEU A 66 -3.01 1.88 -16.42
CA LEU A 66 -3.06 2.35 -17.81
C LEU A 66 -2.04 1.63 -18.70
N SER A 67 -1.52 0.48 -18.29
CA SER A 67 -0.45 -0.24 -18.98
C SER A 67 -0.82 -0.62 -20.43
N GLU A 68 -2.10 -0.80 -20.74
CA GLU A 68 -2.56 -1.09 -22.11
C GLU A 68 -2.53 0.13 -23.04
N PHE A 69 -2.34 1.34 -22.52
CA PHE A 69 -2.35 2.58 -23.30
C PHE A 69 -0.94 3.09 -23.68
N GLY A 70 0.10 2.32 -23.41
CA GLY A 70 1.47 2.60 -23.85
C GLY A 70 2.53 2.40 -22.77
N GLU A 71 3.77 2.25 -23.23
CA GLU A 71 4.96 1.96 -22.39
C GLU A 71 5.17 2.96 -21.27
N LYS A 72 4.88 4.24 -21.51
CA LYS A 72 4.93 5.31 -20.51
C LYS A 72 4.12 5.00 -19.25
N TYR A 73 3.08 4.19 -19.38
CA TYR A 73 2.15 3.83 -18.32
C TYR A 73 2.31 2.39 -17.81
N ALA A 74 3.34 1.67 -18.26
CA ALA A 74 3.54 0.24 -17.98
C ALA A 74 3.47 -0.13 -16.49
N THR A 75 3.91 0.77 -15.60
CA THR A 75 3.91 0.55 -14.14
C THR A 75 2.87 1.39 -13.39
N SER A 76 1.93 2.03 -14.10
CA SER A 76 0.98 2.98 -13.49
C SER A 76 0.06 2.34 -12.43
N GLY A 77 -0.30 1.07 -12.60
CA GLY A 77 -1.08 0.29 -11.62
C GLY A 77 -0.36 0.07 -10.29
N ASN A 78 0.95 0.36 -10.22
CA ASN A 78 1.79 0.21 -9.04
C ASN A 78 2.52 1.51 -8.63
N ALA A 79 2.08 2.66 -9.11
CA ALA A 79 2.74 3.94 -8.84
C ALA A 79 2.81 4.25 -7.33
N GLY A 80 1.75 3.94 -6.56
CA GLY A 80 1.74 4.08 -5.11
C GLY A 80 2.67 3.10 -4.38
N LEU A 81 2.86 1.89 -4.92
CA LEU A 81 3.83 0.92 -4.40
C LEU A 81 5.26 1.39 -4.67
N LEU A 82 5.53 1.91 -5.86
CA LEU A 82 6.83 2.48 -6.20
C LEU A 82 7.18 3.72 -5.35
N ASP A 83 6.20 4.51 -4.92
CA ASP A 83 6.41 5.58 -3.95
C ASP A 83 6.91 5.04 -2.60
N LEU A 84 6.40 3.90 -2.14
CA LEU A 84 6.88 3.24 -0.92
C LEU A 84 8.32 2.76 -1.07
N VAL A 85 8.65 2.17 -2.22
CA VAL A 85 10.04 1.77 -2.54
C VAL A 85 10.96 2.98 -2.53
N ALA A 86 10.59 4.07 -3.21
CA ALA A 86 11.37 5.30 -3.24
C ALA A 86 11.55 5.93 -1.84
N ALA A 87 10.55 5.81 -0.96
CA ALA A 87 10.69 6.24 0.42
C ALA A 87 11.69 5.39 1.20
N LEU A 88 11.73 4.08 0.95
CA LEU A 88 12.74 3.19 1.55
C LEU A 88 14.14 3.48 0.99
N ASP A 89 14.27 3.78 -0.30
CA ASP A 89 15.55 4.25 -0.88
C ASP A 89 16.03 5.51 -0.16
N TRP A 90 15.14 6.48 0.00
CA TRP A 90 15.46 7.70 0.73
C TRP A 90 15.92 7.42 2.16
N VAL A 91 15.27 6.48 2.87
CA VAL A 91 15.67 6.05 4.22
C VAL A 91 17.08 5.46 4.20
N GLN A 92 17.39 4.56 3.25
CA GLN A 92 18.72 3.97 3.12
C GLN A 92 19.82 5.03 2.92
N GLU A 93 19.55 6.04 2.10
CA GLU A 93 20.52 7.10 1.76
C GLU A 93 20.69 8.17 2.85
N ASN A 94 19.63 8.47 3.61
CA ASN A 94 19.60 9.72 4.38
C ASN A 94 19.40 9.53 5.90
N ILE A 95 18.92 8.37 6.37
CA ILE A 95 18.47 8.24 7.76
C ILE A 95 19.63 8.34 8.78
N SER A 96 20.85 8.11 8.36
CA SER A 96 22.05 8.29 9.17
C SER A 96 22.23 9.74 9.64
N ASN A 97 21.81 10.73 8.84
CA ASN A 97 21.82 12.15 9.22
C ASN A 97 20.88 12.46 10.39
N PHE A 98 19.92 11.59 10.63
CA PHE A 98 18.95 11.67 11.73
C PHE A 98 19.30 10.71 12.90
N GLY A 99 20.51 10.15 12.88
CA GLY A 99 20.99 9.21 13.90
C GLY A 99 20.42 7.80 13.78
N GLY A 100 19.80 7.46 12.64
CA GLY A 100 19.27 6.13 12.34
C GLY A 100 20.30 5.19 11.73
N ASP A 101 20.05 3.91 11.84
CA ASP A 101 20.84 2.82 11.25
C ASP A 101 20.10 2.28 10.02
N ALA A 102 20.60 2.59 8.82
CA ALA A 102 20.06 2.09 7.57
C ALA A 102 20.11 0.55 7.46
N SER A 103 20.98 -0.11 8.22
CA SER A 103 21.06 -1.58 8.29
C SER A 103 20.10 -2.21 9.32
N ASN A 104 19.28 -1.41 10.00
CA ASN A 104 18.32 -1.89 11.00
C ASN A 104 16.96 -1.20 10.87
N VAL A 105 16.33 -1.40 9.72
CA VAL A 105 15.03 -0.80 9.36
C VAL A 105 13.92 -1.81 9.58
N THR A 106 12.90 -1.44 10.34
CA THR A 106 11.65 -2.19 10.51
C THR A 106 10.52 -1.47 9.77
N ILE A 107 9.86 -2.13 8.84
CA ILE A 107 8.61 -1.65 8.24
C ILE A 107 7.43 -2.18 9.06
N PHE A 108 6.46 -1.30 9.38
CA PHE A 108 5.29 -1.72 10.14
C PHE A 108 4.05 -0.94 9.74
N GLY A 109 2.88 -1.58 9.87
CA GLY A 109 1.63 -0.94 9.48
C GLY A 109 0.40 -1.71 9.91
N GLN A 110 -0.72 -1.00 10.00
CA GLN A 110 -2.01 -1.54 10.44
C GLN A 110 -3.03 -1.48 9.31
N SER A 111 -3.92 -2.48 9.21
CA SER A 111 -4.96 -2.55 8.18
C SER A 111 -4.35 -2.50 6.76
N GLY A 112 -4.75 -1.56 5.90
CA GLY A 112 -4.08 -1.34 4.62
C GLY A 112 -2.57 -1.10 4.72
N GLY A 113 -2.09 -0.60 5.87
CA GLY A 113 -0.66 -0.49 6.17
C GLY A 113 0.01 -1.86 6.31
N GLY A 114 -0.66 -2.81 6.97
CA GLY A 114 -0.22 -4.21 7.01
C GLY A 114 -0.20 -4.83 5.61
N GLY A 115 -1.20 -4.52 4.77
CA GLY A 115 -1.21 -4.92 3.36
C GLY A 115 -0.03 -4.32 2.56
N LYS A 116 0.35 -3.08 2.84
CA LYS A 116 1.55 -2.45 2.24
C LYS A 116 2.82 -3.18 2.67
N VAL A 117 2.93 -3.56 3.96
CA VAL A 117 4.06 -4.36 4.45
C VAL A 117 4.14 -5.69 3.72
N THR A 118 3.04 -6.47 3.65
CA THR A 118 3.05 -7.78 2.95
C THR A 118 3.33 -7.64 1.46
N THR A 119 2.86 -6.57 0.81
CA THR A 119 3.17 -6.31 -0.59
C THR A 119 4.66 -5.97 -0.80
N LEU A 120 5.25 -5.13 0.06
CA LEU A 120 6.68 -4.81 0.00
C LEU A 120 7.57 -6.04 0.19
N LEU A 121 7.15 -6.99 1.06
CA LEU A 121 7.86 -8.27 1.23
C LEU A 121 7.93 -9.09 -0.07
N ALA A 122 6.98 -8.88 -0.99
CA ALA A 122 6.90 -9.55 -2.30
C ALA A 122 7.40 -8.68 -3.47
N THR A 123 7.87 -7.46 -3.20
CA THR A 123 8.31 -6.50 -4.22
C THR A 123 9.83 -6.59 -4.39
N PRO A 124 10.38 -7.08 -5.51
CA PRO A 124 11.82 -7.27 -5.67
C PRO A 124 12.63 -5.99 -5.49
N SER A 125 12.13 -4.85 -5.97
CA SER A 125 12.80 -3.55 -5.82
C SER A 125 12.85 -3.03 -4.38
N ALA A 126 12.14 -3.66 -3.43
CA ALA A 126 12.20 -3.33 -2.00
C ALA A 126 13.17 -4.23 -1.21
N GLU A 127 13.70 -5.29 -1.85
CA GLU A 127 14.63 -6.22 -1.20
C GLU A 127 15.87 -5.49 -0.65
N GLY A 128 16.30 -5.87 0.56
CA GLY A 128 17.47 -5.29 1.23
C GLY A 128 17.29 -3.88 1.79
N LYS A 129 16.12 -3.22 1.58
CA LYS A 129 15.83 -1.86 2.07
C LYS A 129 15.17 -1.84 3.45
N TYR A 130 14.78 -2.99 3.95
CA TYR A 130 14.28 -3.23 5.31
C TYR A 130 14.81 -4.57 5.83
N HIS A 131 14.75 -4.75 7.14
CA HIS A 131 15.38 -5.87 7.84
C HIS A 131 14.41 -6.64 8.74
N LYS A 132 13.27 -6.04 9.07
CA LYS A 132 12.20 -6.62 9.90
C LYS A 132 10.85 -6.08 9.43
N ALA A 133 9.80 -6.85 9.66
CA ALA A 133 8.44 -6.48 9.31
C ALA A 133 7.46 -6.73 10.45
N VAL A 134 6.49 -5.81 10.64
CA VAL A 134 5.37 -6.00 11.56
C VAL A 134 4.06 -5.73 10.84
N VAL A 135 3.19 -6.72 10.78
CA VAL A 135 1.88 -6.69 10.12
C VAL A 135 0.79 -6.72 11.18
N GLN A 136 0.03 -5.63 11.27
CA GLN A 136 -1.04 -5.47 12.25
C GLN A 136 -2.39 -5.48 11.55
N SER A 137 -3.21 -6.50 11.75
CA SER A 137 -4.59 -6.60 11.23
C SER A 137 -4.72 -6.28 9.73
N GLY A 138 -3.79 -6.78 8.91
CA GLY A 138 -3.74 -6.41 7.49
C GLY A 138 -2.94 -7.35 6.62
N ALA A 139 -2.71 -8.60 7.06
CA ALA A 139 -1.99 -9.57 6.25
C ALA A 139 -2.75 -9.88 4.95
N MET A 140 -2.21 -9.46 3.82
CA MET A 140 -2.77 -9.75 2.50
C MET A 140 -1.98 -10.86 1.82
N MET A 141 -2.64 -12.00 1.59
CA MET A 141 -2.07 -13.14 0.85
C MET A 141 -2.09 -12.89 -0.66
N THR A 142 -3.12 -12.18 -1.12
CA THR A 142 -3.35 -11.85 -2.54
C THR A 142 -3.69 -10.38 -2.70
N THR A 143 -3.46 -9.86 -3.89
CA THR A 143 -3.82 -8.49 -4.29
C THR A 143 -4.42 -8.48 -5.70
N MET A 144 -4.63 -7.31 -6.30
CA MET A 144 -5.29 -7.13 -7.58
C MET A 144 -4.57 -7.88 -8.72
N GLU A 145 -5.33 -8.63 -9.49
CA GLU A 145 -4.84 -9.21 -10.73
C GLU A 145 -4.89 -8.20 -11.88
N SER A 146 -3.89 -8.23 -12.77
CA SER A 146 -3.78 -7.29 -13.89
C SER A 146 -5.01 -7.26 -14.81
N LYS A 147 -5.70 -8.40 -14.99
CA LYS A 147 -6.92 -8.42 -15.82
C LYS A 147 -8.02 -7.48 -15.28
N TRP A 148 -8.12 -7.36 -13.95
CA TRP A 148 -9.14 -6.50 -13.32
C TRP A 148 -8.68 -5.05 -13.25
N SER A 149 -7.43 -4.80 -12.91
CA SER A 149 -6.89 -3.44 -12.88
C SER A 149 -6.95 -2.78 -14.26
N ARG A 150 -6.63 -3.51 -15.33
CA ARG A 150 -6.73 -3.05 -16.72
C ARG A 150 -8.18 -2.75 -17.14
N LYS A 151 -9.15 -3.62 -16.78
CA LYS A 151 -10.57 -3.35 -17.00
C LYS A 151 -11.03 -2.07 -16.30
N ILE A 152 -10.60 -1.85 -15.05
CA ILE A 152 -10.88 -0.61 -14.32
C ILE A 152 -10.23 0.57 -15.05
N GLY A 153 -8.96 0.44 -15.46
CA GLY A 153 -8.24 1.46 -16.21
C GLY A 153 -8.95 1.86 -17.51
N ALA A 154 -9.35 0.88 -18.32
CA ALA A 154 -10.11 1.10 -19.55
C ALA A 154 -11.46 1.79 -19.28
N ALA A 155 -12.18 1.38 -18.24
CA ALA A 155 -13.44 1.99 -17.85
C ALA A 155 -13.28 3.45 -17.36
N VAL A 156 -12.17 3.78 -16.70
CA VAL A 156 -11.85 5.18 -16.33
C VAL A 156 -11.63 6.03 -17.58
N VAL A 157 -10.85 5.53 -18.54
CA VAL A 157 -10.58 6.23 -19.81
C VAL A 157 -11.87 6.46 -20.60
N GLU A 158 -12.76 5.46 -20.64
CA GLU A 158 -14.09 5.55 -21.25
C GLU A 158 -14.96 6.61 -20.55
N GLU A 159 -15.06 6.57 -19.21
CA GLU A 159 -15.86 7.53 -18.42
C GLU A 159 -15.38 8.98 -18.58
N LEU A 160 -14.07 9.18 -18.80
CA LEU A 160 -13.50 10.49 -19.07
C LEU A 160 -13.68 10.95 -20.53
N GLY A 161 -14.11 10.08 -21.43
CA GLY A 161 -14.24 10.37 -22.85
C GLY A 161 -12.90 10.59 -23.56
N ILE A 162 -11.80 10.02 -23.04
CA ILE A 162 -10.47 10.17 -23.62
C ILE A 162 -10.30 9.15 -24.75
N ALA A 163 -9.98 9.62 -25.96
CA ALA A 163 -9.71 8.73 -27.08
C ALA A 163 -8.42 7.93 -26.84
N PRO A 164 -8.35 6.63 -27.24
CA PRO A 164 -7.20 5.77 -26.99
C PRO A 164 -5.84 6.36 -27.40
N GLY A 165 -5.77 7.06 -28.52
CA GLY A 165 -4.54 7.72 -29.01
C GLY A 165 -4.19 9.03 -28.28
N LYS A 166 -4.98 9.46 -27.30
CA LYS A 166 -4.80 10.72 -26.55
C LYS A 166 -4.69 10.51 -25.05
N ILE A 167 -4.22 9.36 -24.62
CA ILE A 167 -4.17 8.98 -23.21
C ILE A 167 -3.46 10.01 -22.31
N ASP A 168 -2.50 10.75 -22.84
CA ASP A 168 -1.77 11.79 -22.09
C ASP A 168 -2.68 12.95 -21.64
N GLU A 169 -3.88 13.09 -22.22
CA GLU A 169 -4.86 14.08 -21.76
C GLU A 169 -5.34 13.79 -20.32
N ILE A 170 -5.24 12.54 -19.87
CA ILE A 170 -5.59 12.15 -18.49
C ILE A 170 -4.79 12.92 -17.44
N GLN A 171 -3.56 13.33 -17.76
CA GLN A 171 -2.69 14.10 -16.84
C GLN A 171 -3.19 15.53 -16.61
N LYS A 172 -4.13 16.02 -17.44
CA LYS A 172 -4.74 17.34 -17.31
C LYS A 172 -6.12 17.30 -16.64
N VAL A 173 -6.64 16.11 -16.39
CA VAL A 173 -7.95 15.93 -15.75
C VAL A 173 -7.85 16.34 -14.28
N PRO A 174 -8.76 17.21 -13.77
CA PRO A 174 -8.80 17.56 -12.35
C PRO A 174 -8.98 16.31 -11.47
N TYR A 175 -8.35 16.33 -10.30
CA TYR A 175 -8.34 15.19 -9.39
C TYR A 175 -9.73 14.68 -9.03
N GLU A 176 -10.65 15.60 -8.72
CA GLU A 176 -12.03 15.26 -8.34
C GLU A 176 -12.75 14.48 -9.44
N ARG A 177 -12.53 14.88 -10.71
CA ARG A 177 -13.10 14.19 -11.86
C ARG A 177 -12.46 12.81 -12.09
N LEU A 178 -11.13 12.69 -11.87
CA LEU A 178 -10.44 11.40 -11.90
C LEU A 178 -10.98 10.46 -10.82
N LEU A 179 -11.17 10.97 -9.61
CA LEU A 179 -11.69 10.19 -8.48
C LEU A 179 -13.12 9.73 -8.75
N GLU A 180 -13.98 10.60 -9.28
CA GLU A 180 -15.34 10.26 -9.67
C GLU A 180 -15.36 9.16 -10.76
N ALA A 181 -14.58 9.33 -11.82
CA ALA A 181 -14.46 8.35 -12.90
C ALA A 181 -13.95 7.00 -12.38
N GLY A 182 -12.95 7.01 -11.49
CA GLY A 182 -12.46 5.80 -10.86
C GLY A 182 -13.49 5.09 -9.99
N THR A 183 -14.29 5.84 -9.24
CA THR A 183 -15.37 5.29 -8.41
C THR A 183 -16.44 4.62 -9.28
N LYS A 184 -16.86 5.27 -10.36
CA LYS A 184 -17.82 4.71 -11.34
C LYS A 184 -17.25 3.46 -12.03
N ALA A 185 -15.99 3.51 -12.46
CA ALA A 185 -15.32 2.39 -13.12
C ALA A 185 -15.26 1.15 -12.21
N ILE A 186 -14.86 1.31 -10.94
CA ILE A 186 -14.85 0.21 -9.97
C ILE A 186 -16.26 -0.35 -9.77
N ALA A 187 -17.28 0.51 -9.63
CA ALA A 187 -18.67 0.07 -9.48
C ALA A 187 -19.18 -0.70 -10.71
N LYS A 188 -18.77 -0.28 -11.93
CA LYS A 188 -19.12 -0.94 -13.21
C LYS A 188 -18.50 -2.34 -13.32
N ILE A 189 -17.23 -2.51 -12.91
CA ILE A 189 -16.48 -3.77 -13.09
C ILE A 189 -16.68 -4.76 -11.94
N ARG A 190 -16.99 -4.26 -10.74
CA ARG A 190 -17.13 -5.08 -9.52
C ARG A 190 -18.06 -6.29 -9.66
N PRO A 191 -19.29 -6.19 -10.23
CA PRO A 191 -20.20 -7.34 -10.35
C PRO A 191 -19.56 -8.51 -11.10
N GLU A 192 -18.92 -8.26 -12.23
CA GLU A 192 -18.24 -9.28 -13.03
C GLU A 192 -17.09 -9.95 -12.23
N ALA A 193 -16.34 -9.15 -11.47
CA ALA A 193 -15.26 -9.68 -10.63
C ALA A 193 -15.78 -10.60 -9.51
N LEU A 194 -16.90 -10.21 -8.88
CA LEU A 194 -17.54 -11.01 -7.83
C LEU A 194 -18.10 -12.34 -8.38
N GLU A 195 -18.74 -12.33 -9.55
CA GLU A 195 -19.20 -13.53 -10.25
C GLU A 195 -18.04 -14.47 -10.61
N ALA A 196 -16.87 -13.90 -10.91
CA ALA A 196 -15.63 -14.66 -11.12
C ALA A 196 -14.96 -15.14 -9.82
N GLY A 197 -15.58 -14.95 -8.66
CA GLY A 197 -15.07 -15.41 -7.36
C GLY A 197 -14.08 -14.46 -6.69
N TYR A 198 -13.93 -13.21 -7.17
CA TYR A 198 -13.06 -12.24 -6.53
C TYR A 198 -13.68 -11.71 -5.23
N SER A 199 -12.87 -11.55 -4.18
CA SER A 199 -13.38 -11.04 -2.91
C SER A 199 -13.79 -9.57 -2.99
N SER A 200 -15.01 -9.26 -2.54
CA SER A 200 -15.50 -7.88 -2.47
C SER A 200 -14.65 -6.99 -1.57
N PHE A 201 -13.99 -7.56 -0.57
CA PHE A 201 -13.16 -6.84 0.40
C PHE A 201 -11.88 -6.27 -0.21
N ILE A 202 -11.28 -6.99 -1.17
CA ILE A 202 -10.02 -6.58 -1.80
C ILE A 202 -10.22 -5.95 -3.18
N PHE A 203 -11.46 -5.93 -3.70
CA PHE A 203 -11.71 -5.35 -5.02
C PHE A 203 -11.85 -3.83 -4.97
N GLY A 204 -10.89 -3.15 -5.56
CA GLY A 204 -10.80 -1.69 -5.59
C GLY A 204 -9.39 -1.23 -5.92
N TRP A 205 -8.97 -0.10 -5.38
CA TRP A 205 -7.59 0.35 -5.54
C TRP A 205 -6.65 -0.53 -4.72
N ALA A 206 -5.70 -1.15 -5.38
CA ALA A 206 -4.68 -2.00 -4.76
C ALA A 206 -3.49 -2.18 -5.70
N PRO A 207 -2.31 -2.55 -5.19
CA PRO A 207 -1.19 -2.96 -6.03
C PRO A 207 -1.59 -4.10 -6.95
N THR A 208 -1.09 -4.06 -8.17
CA THR A 208 -1.44 -5.01 -9.23
C THR A 208 -0.30 -6.00 -9.45
N VAL A 209 -0.64 -7.28 -9.56
CA VAL A 209 0.31 -8.29 -10.07
C VAL A 209 0.49 -8.05 -11.56
N ASP A 210 1.55 -7.33 -11.92
CA ASP A 210 1.84 -6.88 -13.28
C ASP A 210 2.96 -7.68 -13.97
N GLY A 211 3.59 -8.62 -13.24
CA GLY A 211 4.71 -9.40 -13.74
C GLY A 211 6.06 -8.66 -13.71
N ASN A 212 6.09 -7.41 -13.25
CA ASN A 212 7.27 -6.55 -13.23
C ASN A 212 7.52 -5.96 -11.84
N VAL A 213 6.77 -4.94 -11.45
CA VAL A 213 6.90 -4.30 -10.10
C VAL A 213 6.50 -5.28 -9.02
N LEU A 214 5.39 -5.97 -9.22
CA LEU A 214 4.90 -7.06 -8.39
C LEU A 214 4.73 -8.32 -9.25
N PRO A 215 5.75 -9.19 -9.33
CA PRO A 215 5.77 -10.31 -10.28
C PRO A 215 4.72 -11.38 -10.00
N ARG A 216 4.29 -11.53 -8.75
CA ARG A 216 3.39 -12.58 -8.29
C ARG A 216 2.54 -12.11 -7.12
N GLN A 217 1.55 -12.91 -6.73
CA GLN A 217 0.78 -12.68 -5.52
C GLN A 217 1.71 -12.66 -4.28
N PRO A 218 1.47 -11.76 -3.30
CA PRO A 218 2.37 -11.55 -2.17
C PRO A 218 2.72 -12.82 -1.41
N PHE A 219 1.72 -13.64 -1.03
CA PHE A 219 1.93 -14.84 -0.22
C PHE A 219 1.14 -16.06 -0.71
N ALA A 220 0.72 -16.07 -1.97
CA ALA A 220 0.03 -17.19 -2.58
C ALA A 220 0.72 -17.62 -3.89
N PRO A 221 0.89 -18.94 -4.13
CA PRO A 221 0.63 -20.05 -3.21
C PRO A 221 1.70 -20.18 -2.10
N GLU A 222 2.82 -19.47 -2.20
CA GLU A 222 3.98 -19.57 -1.32
C GLU A 222 4.47 -18.19 -0.87
N ALA A 223 5.19 -18.14 0.24
CA ALA A 223 5.88 -16.93 0.70
C ALA A 223 6.95 -16.48 -0.31
N PRO A 224 7.20 -15.16 -0.43
CA PRO A 224 8.21 -14.63 -1.36
C PRO A 224 9.63 -14.99 -0.90
N GLU A 225 10.43 -15.52 -1.82
CA GLU A 225 11.81 -15.96 -1.53
C GLU A 225 12.70 -14.81 -1.04
N GLN A 226 12.56 -13.61 -1.63
CA GLN A 226 13.37 -12.45 -1.25
C GLN A 226 13.18 -11.98 0.20
N SER A 227 12.07 -12.35 0.83
CA SER A 227 11.79 -12.01 2.23
C SER A 227 11.90 -13.20 3.20
N ARG A 228 12.37 -14.34 2.74
CA ARG A 228 12.48 -15.58 3.53
C ARG A 228 13.20 -15.40 4.86
N ASN A 229 14.25 -14.59 4.86
CA ASN A 229 15.08 -14.35 6.03
C ASN A 229 14.72 -13.06 6.81
N VAL A 230 13.60 -12.40 6.44
CA VAL A 230 13.13 -11.21 7.14
C VAL A 230 12.28 -11.64 8.34
N PRO A 231 12.73 -11.39 9.59
CA PRO A 231 11.91 -11.64 10.76
C PRO A 231 10.61 -10.86 10.68
N MET A 232 9.47 -11.55 10.87
CA MET A 232 8.16 -10.97 10.76
C MET A 232 7.32 -11.23 12.01
N MET A 233 6.67 -10.17 12.51
CA MET A 233 5.63 -10.26 13.51
C MET A 233 4.28 -10.02 12.83
N ILE A 234 3.32 -10.91 13.05
CA ILE A 234 1.96 -10.82 12.53
C ILE A 234 0.97 -10.91 13.68
N GLY A 235 -0.02 -10.05 13.70
CA GLY A 235 -1.04 -10.06 14.73
C GLY A 235 -2.36 -9.47 14.27
N THR A 236 -3.43 -9.93 14.92
CA THR A 236 -4.80 -9.44 14.75
C THR A 236 -5.40 -9.15 16.11
N THR A 237 -6.45 -8.34 16.16
CA THR A 237 -7.28 -8.20 17.36
C THR A 237 -8.33 -9.31 17.40
N ILE A 238 -8.84 -9.63 18.59
CA ILE A 238 -9.86 -10.68 18.75
C ILE A 238 -11.19 -10.32 18.09
N HIS A 239 -11.48 -9.02 17.98
CA HIS A 239 -12.72 -8.49 17.42
C HIS A 239 -12.44 -7.63 16.17
N GLU A 240 -11.69 -8.16 15.22
CA GLU A 240 -11.54 -7.54 13.90
C GLU A 240 -12.92 -7.13 13.32
N PHE A 241 -13.02 -6.64 12.12
CA PHE A 241 -14.31 -6.27 11.53
C PHE A 241 -15.36 -7.34 11.80
N THR A 242 -16.21 -7.09 12.79
CA THR A 242 -17.36 -7.94 13.03
C THR A 242 -18.31 -7.73 11.86
N MET A 243 -18.31 -8.65 10.90
CA MET A 243 -19.16 -8.58 9.70
C MET A 243 -20.63 -8.33 10.05
N SER A 244 -21.08 -8.83 11.21
CA SER A 244 -22.41 -8.56 11.75
C SER A 244 -22.69 -7.06 12.01
N SER A 245 -21.67 -6.22 12.19
CA SER A 245 -21.84 -4.77 12.34
C SER A 245 -22.21 -4.08 11.03
N TYR A 246 -21.81 -4.67 9.89
CA TYR A 246 -22.01 -4.12 8.55
C TYR A 246 -23.11 -4.86 7.76
N ILE A 247 -23.42 -6.08 8.15
CA ILE A 247 -24.41 -6.93 7.49
C ILE A 247 -25.48 -7.32 8.50
N PRO A 248 -26.59 -6.56 8.59
CA PRO A 248 -27.59 -6.72 9.66
C PRO A 248 -28.15 -8.12 9.82
N HIS A 249 -28.31 -8.89 8.73
CA HIS A 249 -28.84 -10.25 8.80
C HIS A 249 -27.88 -11.26 9.44
N LEU A 250 -26.58 -10.95 9.52
CA LEU A 250 -25.60 -11.79 10.21
C LEU A 250 -25.59 -11.59 11.73
N LYS A 251 -26.31 -10.58 12.26
CA LYS A 251 -26.39 -10.36 13.72
C LYS A 251 -26.99 -11.53 14.48
N ASN A 252 -27.79 -12.35 13.81
CA ASN A 252 -28.46 -13.51 14.42
C ASN A 252 -27.79 -14.85 14.05
N ALA A 253 -26.91 -14.89 13.04
CA ALA A 253 -26.26 -16.12 12.57
C ALA A 253 -25.26 -16.73 13.57
N ALA A 254 -24.82 -15.96 14.57
CA ALA A 254 -23.89 -16.44 15.60
C ALA A 254 -24.58 -17.06 16.83
N ARG A 255 -25.90 -17.30 16.78
CA ARG A 255 -26.71 -17.84 17.90
C ARG A 255 -27.32 -19.21 17.61
N GLU A 256 -27.12 -19.75 16.42
CA GLU A 256 -27.46 -21.10 16.03
C GLU A 256 -26.18 -21.97 15.93
#